data_31e1fc1434c8baa368370e0f40c53078
#
_entry.id   31e1fc1434c8baa368370e0f40c53078
#
_cell.length_a   1.000
_cell.length_b   1.000
_cell.length_c   1.000
_cell.angle_alpha   90.00
_cell.angle_beta   90.00
_cell.angle_gamma   90.00
#
_symmetry.space_group_name_H-M   'P 1'
#
loop_
_entity.id
_entity.type
_entity.pdbx_description
1 polymer ?
#
loop_
_entity_poly.entity_id
_entity_poly.type
_entity_poly.pdbx_seq_one_letter_code
_entity_poly.pdbx_strand_id
1 'polypeptide(L)'
;MGGWSLDKKIISIYMGNPDNSNHAELELPATPWELVDAMDRLRLSEGQEPYWQVEDMGRYEFLAPHLDGYDLYQFNALAEKLRTFSDVDAVAFEGLVQMELDNLYQNNGGDLTLRRVLDLAYSVDCCHVVPGITDDAALGQFYVENDFLPDLATVPDSVLEMLDYEKIGRSMREGEGGVLTPHGYVMQESELRQAPPSLGRPPRKPPYMIYFLCVSDVRAVKLYLPAKQAGLDAVLDCLEVDIWQEVRLEECDAAMPEMWRFTDMAYDGMEQIN
;
A
#
# COMPACT_ATOMS: atom_id res chain seq x y z
N MET A 1 9.46 -4.33 -16.84
CA MET A 1 8.58 -3.28 -17.40
C MET A 1 7.22 -3.50 -16.75
N GLY A 2 6.99 -2.91 -15.59
CA GLY A 2 5.70 -2.97 -14.90
C GLY A 2 4.85 -1.79 -15.37
N GLY A 3 3.89 -2.05 -16.25
CA GLY A 3 2.87 -1.06 -16.59
C GLY A 3 2.08 -0.68 -15.34
N TRP A 4 1.84 0.59 -15.14
CA TRP A 4 0.94 1.11 -14.13
C TRP A 4 -0.47 0.69 -14.52
N SER A 5 -0.96 -0.41 -13.95
CA SER A 5 -2.37 -0.78 -14.07
C SER A 5 -3.12 -0.05 -12.97
N LEU A 6 -3.92 0.94 -13.35
CA LEU A 6 -4.89 1.62 -12.47
C LEU A 6 -5.96 0.65 -11.92
N ASP A 7 -6.13 -0.49 -12.58
CA ASP A 7 -7.18 -1.49 -12.29
C ASP A 7 -6.81 -2.53 -11.24
N LYS A 8 -5.58 -2.50 -10.68
CA LYS A 8 -5.21 -3.49 -9.68
C LYS A 8 -5.83 -3.14 -8.33
N LYS A 9 -6.98 -3.73 -8.05
CA LYS A 9 -7.59 -3.74 -6.72
C LYS A 9 -6.79 -4.67 -5.81
N ILE A 10 -6.71 -4.32 -4.54
CA ILE A 10 -5.86 -5.00 -3.54
C ILE A 10 -6.68 -5.58 -2.42
N ILE A 11 -7.75 -4.89 -2.02
CA ILE A 11 -8.58 -5.22 -0.87
C ILE A 11 -10.04 -5.12 -1.27
N SER A 12 -10.83 -6.12 -0.92
CA SER A 12 -12.29 -6.11 -1.06
C SER A 12 -12.93 -6.02 0.31
N ILE A 13 -13.85 -5.10 0.49
CA ILE A 13 -14.57 -4.87 1.73
C ILE A 13 -16.07 -4.83 1.51
N TYR A 14 -16.79 -5.34 2.51
CA TYR A 14 -18.21 -5.19 2.68
C TYR A 14 -18.48 -4.23 3.85
N MET A 15 -19.40 -3.30 3.63
CA MET A 15 -19.86 -2.35 4.65
C MET A 15 -21.36 -2.43 4.77
N GLY A 16 -21.90 -2.36 5.99
CA GLY A 16 -23.33 -2.40 6.21
C GLY A 16 -23.80 -1.40 7.27
N ASN A 17 -25.03 -0.98 7.13
CA ASN A 17 -25.70 -0.18 8.15
C ASN A 17 -26.19 -1.12 9.27
N PRO A 18 -25.82 -0.90 10.55
CA PRO A 18 -26.21 -1.79 11.65
C PRO A 18 -27.71 -1.85 11.92
N ASP A 19 -28.48 -0.83 11.49
CA ASP A 19 -29.92 -0.71 11.79
C ASP A 19 -30.84 -1.20 10.66
N ASN A 20 -30.29 -1.48 9.48
CA ASN A 20 -31.10 -1.90 8.33
C ASN A 20 -30.28 -2.74 7.35
N SER A 21 -30.86 -3.09 6.19
CA SER A 21 -30.20 -3.92 5.17
C SER A 21 -29.38 -3.14 4.13
N ASN A 22 -29.17 -1.84 4.32
CA ASN A 22 -28.34 -1.07 3.39
C ASN A 22 -26.88 -1.49 3.53
N HIS A 23 -26.26 -1.73 2.39
CA HIS A 23 -24.86 -2.18 2.32
C HIS A 23 -24.18 -1.63 1.08
N ALA A 24 -22.87 -1.69 1.08
CA ALA A 24 -22.00 -1.42 -0.07
C ALA A 24 -20.82 -2.38 -0.07
N GLU A 25 -20.45 -2.85 -1.24
CA GLU A 25 -19.20 -3.54 -1.51
C GLU A 25 -18.26 -2.54 -2.16
N LEU A 26 -16.98 -2.59 -1.80
CA LEU A 26 -16.00 -1.65 -2.29
C LEU A 26 -14.65 -2.32 -2.51
N GLU A 27 -14.11 -2.13 -3.69
CA GLU A 27 -12.78 -2.57 -4.09
C GLU A 27 -11.77 -1.43 -3.89
N LEU A 28 -10.76 -1.66 -3.06
CA LEU A 28 -9.72 -0.68 -2.76
C LEU A 28 -8.40 -0.99 -3.49
N PRO A 29 -7.65 0.03 -3.92
CA PRO A 29 -7.93 1.46 -3.72
C PRO A 29 -9.08 1.95 -4.59
N ALA A 30 -9.94 2.76 -3.99
CA ALA A 30 -11.10 3.36 -4.61
C ALA A 30 -10.88 4.86 -4.87
N THR A 31 -11.57 5.40 -5.84
CA THR A 31 -11.58 6.82 -6.12
C THR A 31 -12.37 7.60 -5.06
N PRO A 32 -12.16 8.92 -4.91
CA PRO A 32 -12.94 9.73 -3.98
C PRO A 32 -14.46 9.63 -4.17
N TRP A 33 -14.93 9.42 -5.40
CA TRP A 33 -16.34 9.26 -5.73
C TRP A 33 -16.89 7.90 -5.32
N GLU A 34 -16.14 6.82 -5.57
CA GLU A 34 -16.51 5.47 -5.11
C GLU A 34 -16.62 5.43 -3.58
N LEU A 35 -15.70 6.10 -2.87
CA LEU A 35 -15.73 6.21 -1.41
C LEU A 35 -16.99 6.94 -0.92
N VAL A 36 -17.33 8.09 -1.53
CA VAL A 36 -18.53 8.86 -1.17
C VAL A 36 -19.79 8.07 -1.49
N ASP A 37 -19.89 7.49 -2.69
CA ASP A 37 -21.06 6.71 -3.11
C ASP A 37 -21.28 5.49 -2.21
N ALA A 38 -20.22 4.80 -1.82
CA ALA A 38 -20.33 3.69 -0.89
C ALA A 38 -20.90 4.13 0.46
N MET A 39 -20.42 5.24 1.02
CA MET A 39 -20.94 5.79 2.28
C MET A 39 -22.41 6.27 2.15
N ASP A 40 -22.75 6.93 1.04
CA ASP A 40 -24.11 7.41 0.79
C ASP A 40 -25.11 6.26 0.67
N ARG A 41 -24.72 5.13 0.05
CA ARG A 41 -25.56 3.92 -0.06
C ARG A 41 -25.95 3.34 1.29
N LEU A 42 -25.10 3.48 2.30
CA LEU A 42 -25.39 2.97 3.64
C LEU A 42 -26.52 3.72 4.33
N ARG A 43 -26.77 4.99 3.98
CA ARG A 43 -27.79 5.86 4.58
C ARG A 43 -27.70 5.87 6.11
N LEU A 44 -26.50 6.09 6.62
CA LEU A 44 -26.23 6.15 8.04
C LEU A 44 -26.90 7.37 8.66
N SER A 45 -27.39 7.25 9.89
CA SER A 45 -27.85 8.38 10.69
C SER A 45 -26.65 9.21 11.16
N GLU A 46 -26.88 10.46 11.56
CA GLU A 46 -25.82 11.33 12.09
C GLU A 46 -25.14 10.68 13.31
N GLY A 47 -23.81 10.53 13.23
CA GLY A 47 -23.00 9.88 14.27
C GLY A 47 -23.02 8.35 14.29
N GLN A 48 -23.72 7.72 13.34
CA GLN A 48 -23.73 6.28 13.19
C GLN A 48 -22.52 5.80 12.37
N GLU A 49 -21.88 4.73 12.82
CA GLU A 49 -20.76 4.10 12.09
C GLU A 49 -21.23 2.83 11.38
N PRO A 50 -20.72 2.53 10.18
CA PRO A 50 -20.98 1.27 9.51
C PRO A 50 -20.29 0.11 10.23
N TYR A 51 -20.84 -1.09 10.11
CA TYR A 51 -20.04 -2.29 10.38
C TYR A 51 -19.25 -2.69 9.12
N TRP A 52 -18.14 -3.38 9.35
CA TRP A 52 -17.17 -3.71 8.32
C TRP A 52 -16.88 -5.20 8.29
N GLN A 53 -16.63 -5.69 7.09
CA GLN A 53 -16.08 -7.01 6.85
C GLN A 53 -15.07 -6.91 5.71
N VAL A 54 -13.84 -7.34 5.98
CA VAL A 54 -12.86 -7.55 4.92
C VAL A 54 -13.20 -8.88 4.26
N GLU A 55 -13.38 -8.89 2.96
CA GLU A 55 -13.73 -10.08 2.18
C GLU A 55 -12.50 -10.73 1.55
N ASP A 56 -11.56 -9.90 1.06
CA ASP A 56 -10.32 -10.37 0.45
C ASP A 56 -9.23 -9.30 0.60
N MET A 57 -8.04 -9.72 0.97
CA MET A 57 -6.82 -8.91 0.97
C MET A 57 -5.69 -9.53 0.13
N GLY A 58 -5.98 -10.59 -0.62
CA GLY A 58 -4.99 -11.29 -1.43
C GLY A 58 -3.78 -11.72 -0.60
N ARG A 59 -2.59 -11.35 -1.05
CA ARG A 59 -1.34 -11.68 -0.32
C ARG A 59 -1.21 -11.03 1.06
N TYR A 60 -2.05 -10.06 1.40
CA TYR A 60 -2.03 -9.34 2.68
C TYR A 60 -3.08 -9.86 3.68
N GLU A 61 -3.64 -11.05 3.45
CA GLU A 61 -4.64 -11.69 4.31
C GLU A 61 -4.18 -11.85 5.77
N PHE A 62 -2.87 -11.93 6.00
CA PHE A 62 -2.28 -11.97 7.33
C PHE A 62 -2.60 -10.72 8.19
N LEU A 63 -3.01 -9.61 7.59
CA LEU A 63 -3.43 -8.40 8.31
C LEU A 63 -4.87 -8.50 8.84
N ALA A 64 -5.75 -9.22 8.16
CA ALA A 64 -7.19 -9.21 8.45
C ALA A 64 -7.54 -9.48 9.93
N PRO A 65 -6.89 -10.43 10.65
CA PRO A 65 -7.17 -10.69 12.06
C PRO A 65 -6.79 -9.55 13.02
N HIS A 66 -5.99 -8.59 12.56
CA HIS A 66 -5.38 -7.56 13.40
C HIS A 66 -5.94 -6.16 13.11
N LEU A 67 -6.83 -6.03 12.14
CA LEU A 67 -7.40 -4.75 11.74
C LEU A 67 -8.78 -4.57 12.35
N ASP A 68 -8.85 -3.90 13.51
CA ASP A 68 -10.11 -3.50 14.13
C ASP A 68 -10.35 -1.99 13.95
N GLY A 69 -11.63 -1.58 13.81
CA GLY A 69 -12.02 -0.17 13.79
C GLY A 69 -11.55 0.58 12.56
N TYR A 70 -12.00 0.18 11.39
CA TYR A 70 -11.53 0.77 10.13
C TYR A 70 -12.02 2.19 9.90
N ASP A 71 -11.07 3.08 9.63
CA ASP A 71 -11.33 4.33 8.94
C ASP A 71 -11.21 4.07 7.42
N LEU A 72 -12.30 4.25 6.68
CA LEU A 72 -12.37 3.98 5.23
C LEU A 72 -11.25 4.68 4.45
N TYR A 73 -10.99 5.94 4.80
CA TYR A 73 -10.00 6.74 4.08
C TYR A 73 -8.56 6.31 4.40
N GLN A 74 -8.29 5.92 5.65
CA GLN A 74 -7.00 5.35 6.01
C GLN A 74 -6.80 3.98 5.35
N PHE A 75 -7.87 3.18 5.29
CA PHE A 75 -7.81 1.86 4.65
C PHE A 75 -7.60 1.96 3.14
N ASN A 76 -8.25 2.94 2.49
CA ASN A 76 -8.00 3.27 1.10
C ASN A 76 -6.55 3.72 0.86
N ALA A 77 -6.00 4.58 1.73
CA ALA A 77 -4.61 5.02 1.64
C ALA A 77 -3.62 3.86 1.82
N LEU A 78 -3.94 2.88 2.69
CA LEU A 78 -3.16 1.65 2.79
C LEU A 78 -3.19 0.87 1.48
N ALA A 79 -4.37 0.63 0.90
CA ALA A 79 -4.50 -0.07 -0.38
C ALA A 79 -3.76 0.64 -1.53
N GLU A 80 -3.80 1.98 -1.57
CA GLU A 80 -3.02 2.78 -2.53
C GLU A 80 -1.51 2.53 -2.37
N LYS A 81 -1.01 2.46 -1.15
CA LYS A 81 0.41 2.20 -0.87
C LYS A 81 0.78 0.76 -1.22
N LEU A 82 -0.01 -0.24 -0.78
CA LEU A 82 0.23 -1.66 -1.06
C LEU A 82 0.24 -1.97 -2.57
N ARG A 83 -0.58 -1.25 -3.36
CA ARG A 83 -0.58 -1.38 -4.83
C ARG A 83 0.77 -1.05 -5.46
N THR A 84 1.57 -0.19 -4.83
CA THR A 84 2.88 0.22 -5.34
C THR A 84 4.00 -0.76 -5.02
N PHE A 85 3.74 -1.77 -4.20
CA PHE A 85 4.77 -2.68 -3.74
C PHE A 85 5.26 -3.63 -4.82
N SER A 86 6.58 -3.77 -4.90
CA SER A 86 7.24 -4.90 -5.52
C SER A 86 7.09 -6.17 -4.64
N ASP A 87 7.51 -7.33 -5.15
CA ASP A 87 7.51 -8.54 -4.34
C ASP A 87 8.42 -8.42 -3.11
N VAL A 88 9.55 -7.74 -3.24
CA VAL A 88 10.48 -7.50 -2.13
C VAL A 88 9.86 -6.56 -1.10
N ASP A 89 9.22 -5.46 -1.53
CA ASP A 89 8.51 -4.55 -0.62
C ASP A 89 7.42 -5.25 0.17
N ALA A 90 6.70 -6.17 -0.48
CA ALA A 90 5.65 -6.91 0.18
C ALA A 90 6.19 -7.88 1.25
N VAL A 91 7.34 -8.53 1.01
CA VAL A 91 8.03 -9.36 2.02
C VAL A 91 8.56 -8.49 3.17
N ALA A 92 9.17 -7.33 2.86
CA ALA A 92 9.61 -6.37 3.88
C ALA A 92 8.44 -5.93 4.76
N PHE A 93 7.30 -5.62 4.15
CA PHE A 93 6.09 -5.22 4.87
C PHE A 93 5.56 -6.33 5.78
N GLU A 94 5.48 -7.58 5.29
CA GLU A 94 5.09 -8.74 6.09
C GLU A 94 6.01 -8.91 7.31
N GLY A 95 7.33 -8.81 7.10
CA GLY A 95 8.31 -8.87 8.18
C GLY A 95 8.16 -7.75 9.21
N LEU A 96 7.93 -6.50 8.77
CA LEU A 96 7.70 -5.37 9.67
C LEU A 96 6.44 -5.55 10.52
N VAL A 97 5.36 -6.05 9.93
CA VAL A 97 4.12 -6.35 10.66
C VAL A 97 4.36 -7.44 11.70
N GLN A 98 5.09 -8.50 11.34
CA GLN A 98 5.45 -9.57 12.27
C GLN A 98 6.28 -9.03 13.45
N MET A 99 7.31 -8.22 13.19
CA MET A 99 8.13 -7.59 14.25
C MET A 99 7.28 -6.75 15.20
N GLU A 100 6.33 -5.98 14.64
CA GLU A 100 5.43 -5.14 15.43
C GLU A 100 4.49 -5.98 16.31
N LEU A 101 3.91 -7.04 15.75
CA LEU A 101 3.06 -7.96 16.50
C LEU A 101 3.82 -8.65 17.63
N ASP A 102 5.05 -9.11 17.37
CA ASP A 102 5.92 -9.72 18.36
C ASP A 102 6.26 -8.74 19.50
N ASN A 103 6.55 -7.47 19.13
CA ASN A 103 6.80 -6.40 20.10
C ASN A 103 5.56 -6.08 20.95
N LEU A 104 4.38 -5.96 20.34
CA LEU A 104 3.12 -5.76 21.06
C LEU A 104 2.85 -6.92 22.02
N TYR A 105 3.04 -8.17 21.59
CA TYR A 105 2.86 -9.33 22.42
C TYR A 105 3.80 -9.35 23.64
N GLN A 106 5.08 -9.06 23.45
CA GLN A 106 6.10 -9.08 24.51
C GLN A 106 5.88 -7.97 25.55
N ASN A 107 5.38 -6.82 25.15
CA ASN A 107 5.23 -5.65 26.01
C ASN A 107 3.82 -5.49 26.60
N ASN A 108 2.96 -6.51 26.51
CA ASN A 108 1.53 -6.40 26.83
C ASN A 108 0.89 -5.15 26.18
N GLY A 109 1.35 -4.83 24.98
CA GLY A 109 0.87 -3.69 24.19
C GLY A 109 -0.56 -3.90 23.70
N GLY A 110 -1.15 -2.84 23.17
CA GLY A 110 -2.50 -2.86 22.61
C GLY A 110 -2.56 -3.54 21.23
N ASP A 111 -3.65 -3.29 20.54
CA ASP A 111 -3.90 -3.82 19.20
C ASP A 111 -3.08 -3.07 18.15
N LEU A 112 -2.80 -3.73 17.03
CA LEU A 112 -2.16 -3.13 15.87
C LEU A 112 -3.14 -2.16 15.20
N THR A 113 -2.87 -0.87 15.32
CA THR A 113 -3.74 0.16 14.74
C THR A 113 -3.49 0.32 13.24
N LEU A 114 -4.52 0.66 12.48
CA LEU A 114 -4.41 0.95 11.03
C LEU A 114 -3.39 2.07 10.75
N ARG A 115 -3.29 3.07 11.63
CA ARG A 115 -2.27 4.12 11.52
C ARG A 115 -0.86 3.54 11.61
N ARG A 116 -0.63 2.61 12.54
CA ARG A 116 0.67 1.94 12.68
C ARG A 116 0.97 1.07 11.46
N VAL A 117 -0.02 0.37 10.90
CA VAL A 117 0.14 -0.39 9.66
C VAL A 117 0.54 0.52 8.49
N LEU A 118 -0.04 1.71 8.39
CA LEU A 118 0.39 2.72 7.41
C LEU A 118 1.85 3.13 7.61
N ASP A 119 2.28 3.40 8.85
CA ASP A 119 3.68 3.76 9.13
C ASP A 119 4.64 2.63 8.70
N LEU A 120 4.28 1.36 8.96
CA LEU A 120 5.04 0.19 8.50
C LEU A 120 5.08 0.10 6.97
N ALA A 121 3.94 0.33 6.29
CA ALA A 121 3.89 0.33 4.84
C ALA A 121 4.77 1.42 4.20
N TYR A 122 4.97 2.55 4.87
CA TYR A 122 5.88 3.61 4.44
C TYR A 122 7.34 3.39 4.85
N SER A 123 7.64 2.28 5.53
CA SER A 123 8.96 1.94 6.07
C SER A 123 9.60 0.72 5.42
N VAL A 124 9.02 0.16 4.35
CA VAL A 124 9.54 -1.07 3.70
C VAL A 124 10.97 -0.96 3.23
N ASP A 125 11.41 0.23 2.85
CA ASP A 125 12.79 0.53 2.46
C ASP A 125 13.75 0.71 3.66
N CYS A 126 13.24 0.60 4.89
CA CYS A 126 14.06 0.55 6.11
C CYS A 126 14.53 -0.88 6.45
N CYS A 127 14.20 -1.87 5.63
CA CYS A 127 14.49 -3.27 5.85
C CYS A 127 15.42 -3.84 4.77
N HIS A 128 16.23 -4.79 5.20
CA HIS A 128 16.90 -5.72 4.31
C HIS A 128 16.09 -7.01 4.23
N VAL A 129 15.92 -7.51 3.00
CA VAL A 129 15.19 -8.76 2.72
C VAL A 129 16.11 -9.75 2.04
N VAL A 130 16.20 -10.97 2.57
CA VAL A 130 16.84 -12.10 1.92
C VAL A 130 15.75 -13.06 1.42
N PRO A 131 15.38 -12.98 0.13
CA PRO A 131 14.28 -13.78 -0.41
C PRO A 131 14.56 -15.28 -0.32
N GLY A 132 13.53 -16.06 -0.03
CA GLY A 132 13.62 -17.54 -0.03
C GLY A 132 14.27 -18.16 1.21
N ILE A 133 14.75 -17.38 2.16
CA ILE A 133 15.22 -17.86 3.46
C ILE A 133 14.05 -17.88 4.42
N THR A 134 13.49 -19.07 4.67
CA THR A 134 12.24 -19.25 5.41
C THR A 134 12.39 -20.00 6.74
N ASP A 135 13.59 -20.45 7.05
CA ASP A 135 13.89 -21.13 8.32
C ASP A 135 15.33 -20.83 8.79
N ASP A 136 15.59 -21.15 10.06
CA ASP A 136 16.88 -20.90 10.70
C ASP A 136 18.02 -21.69 10.06
N ALA A 137 17.78 -22.89 9.54
CA ALA A 137 18.81 -23.70 8.91
C ALA A 137 19.29 -23.08 7.60
N ALA A 138 18.34 -22.64 6.76
CA ALA A 138 18.64 -21.91 5.52
C ALA A 138 19.34 -20.58 5.81
N LEU A 139 18.93 -19.87 6.87
CA LEU A 139 19.60 -18.64 7.28
C LEU A 139 21.03 -18.89 7.71
N GLY A 140 21.28 -19.91 8.53
CA GLY A 140 22.65 -20.27 8.95
C GLY A 140 23.52 -20.68 7.80
N GLN A 141 23.00 -21.46 6.86
CA GLN A 141 23.70 -21.81 5.62
C GLN A 141 24.05 -20.56 4.81
N PHE A 142 23.12 -19.63 4.64
CA PHE A 142 23.34 -18.36 3.94
C PHE A 142 24.48 -17.56 4.56
N TYR A 143 24.55 -17.45 5.89
CA TYR A 143 25.64 -16.72 6.57
C TYR A 143 26.99 -17.38 6.41
N VAL A 144 27.08 -18.72 6.44
CA VAL A 144 28.31 -19.47 6.26
C VAL A 144 28.80 -19.41 4.82
N GLU A 145 27.90 -19.63 3.83
CA GLU A 145 28.27 -19.67 2.41
C GLU A 145 28.65 -18.30 1.83
N ASN A 146 28.19 -17.20 2.45
CA ASN A 146 28.52 -15.84 2.00
C ASN A 146 29.63 -15.17 2.84
N ASP A 147 30.37 -15.93 3.65
CA ASP A 147 31.48 -15.44 4.46
C ASP A 147 31.11 -14.31 5.45
N PHE A 148 29.87 -14.26 5.90
CA PHE A 148 29.42 -13.27 6.88
C PHE A 148 29.85 -13.57 8.32
N LEU A 149 30.51 -14.73 8.56
CA LEU A 149 31.02 -15.16 9.85
C LEU A 149 32.56 -15.19 9.81
N PRO A 150 33.26 -14.07 10.15
CA PRO A 150 34.71 -13.98 10.05
C PRO A 150 35.47 -15.05 10.83
N ASP A 151 34.90 -15.53 11.94
CA ASP A 151 35.47 -16.58 12.77
C ASP A 151 35.55 -17.94 12.05
N LEU A 152 34.75 -18.14 11.01
CA LEU A 152 34.78 -19.37 10.20
C LEU A 152 35.70 -19.29 9.00
N ALA A 153 36.25 -18.14 8.64
CA ALA A 153 37.08 -17.93 7.45
C ALA A 153 38.35 -18.80 7.40
N THR A 154 38.79 -19.31 8.55
CA THR A 154 40.00 -20.17 8.66
C THR A 154 39.67 -21.64 8.97
N VAL A 155 38.38 -21.98 9.03
CA VAL A 155 37.92 -23.33 9.36
C VAL A 155 37.96 -24.22 8.10
N PRO A 156 38.55 -25.43 8.16
CA PRO A 156 38.53 -26.34 7.01
C PRO A 156 37.13 -26.78 6.61
N ASP A 157 36.90 -26.98 5.30
CA ASP A 157 35.60 -27.38 4.74
C ASP A 157 34.97 -28.60 5.42
N SER A 158 35.81 -29.58 5.80
CA SER A 158 35.39 -30.79 6.52
C SER A 158 34.80 -30.53 7.91
N VAL A 159 35.09 -29.36 8.48
CA VAL A 159 34.51 -28.94 9.76
C VAL A 159 33.24 -28.11 9.49
N LEU A 160 33.22 -27.33 8.41
CA LEU A 160 32.02 -26.57 7.99
C LEU A 160 30.83 -27.50 7.71
N GLU A 161 31.08 -28.70 7.14
CA GLU A 161 30.06 -29.74 6.91
C GLU A 161 29.42 -30.28 8.23
N MET A 162 30.08 -30.07 9.37
CA MET A 162 29.59 -30.53 10.69
C MET A 162 28.90 -29.43 11.48
N LEU A 163 28.76 -28.24 10.93
CA LEU A 163 28.12 -27.12 11.60
C LEU A 163 26.61 -27.33 11.75
N ASP A 164 26.08 -26.90 12.88
CA ASP A 164 24.65 -26.81 13.15
C ASP A 164 24.11 -25.49 12.56
N TYR A 165 23.73 -25.53 11.29
CA TYR A 165 23.22 -24.35 10.59
C TYR A 165 21.95 -23.79 11.24
N GLU A 166 21.05 -24.62 11.77
CA GLU A 166 19.87 -24.15 12.47
C GLU A 166 20.22 -23.32 13.70
N LYS A 167 21.21 -23.77 14.48
CA LYS A 167 21.67 -23.03 15.65
C LYS A 167 22.36 -21.71 15.26
N ILE A 168 23.14 -21.72 14.17
CA ILE A 168 23.80 -20.52 13.65
C ILE A 168 22.74 -19.52 13.21
N GLY A 169 21.80 -19.91 12.37
CA GLY A 169 20.77 -19.02 11.85
C GLY A 169 19.90 -18.44 12.94
N ARG A 170 19.50 -19.27 13.93
CA ARG A 170 18.75 -18.79 15.10
C ARG A 170 19.54 -17.74 15.88
N SER A 171 20.82 -17.98 16.13
CA SER A 171 21.69 -17.03 16.84
C SER A 171 21.84 -15.70 16.08
N MET A 172 21.98 -15.76 14.76
CA MET A 172 22.07 -14.57 13.91
C MET A 172 20.74 -13.79 13.93
N ARG A 173 19.62 -14.46 13.68
CA ARG A 173 18.28 -13.85 13.70
C ARG A 173 17.97 -13.18 15.05
N GLU A 174 18.25 -13.87 16.17
CA GLU A 174 18.04 -13.30 17.51
C GLU A 174 18.97 -12.11 17.77
N GLY A 175 20.21 -12.15 17.29
CA GLY A 175 21.19 -11.07 17.45
C GLY A 175 20.83 -9.82 16.64
N GLU A 176 20.22 -10.00 15.48
CA GLU A 176 19.81 -8.92 14.57
C GLU A 176 18.38 -8.42 14.82
N GLY A 177 17.59 -9.18 15.58
CA GLY A 177 16.17 -8.88 15.78
C GLY A 177 15.33 -9.07 14.51
N GLY A 178 15.79 -9.90 13.57
CA GLY A 178 15.09 -10.20 12.33
C GLY A 178 13.98 -11.23 12.50
N VAL A 179 13.15 -11.38 11.49
CA VAL A 179 12.04 -12.32 11.43
C VAL A 179 12.06 -13.15 10.16
N LEU A 180 11.58 -14.39 10.26
CA LEU A 180 11.35 -15.28 9.13
C LEU A 180 9.91 -15.18 8.69
N THR A 181 9.68 -14.88 7.43
CA THR A 181 8.36 -14.92 6.79
C THR A 181 8.26 -16.13 5.86
N PRO A 182 7.07 -16.51 5.39
CA PRO A 182 6.91 -17.54 4.37
C PRO A 182 7.66 -17.25 3.05
N HIS A 183 8.09 -16.01 2.84
CA HIS A 183 8.67 -15.56 1.58
C HIS A 183 10.15 -15.16 1.67
N GLY A 184 10.68 -14.98 2.90
CA GLY A 184 12.06 -14.60 3.11
C GLY A 184 12.38 -14.18 4.54
N TYR A 185 13.67 -13.98 4.81
CA TYR A 185 14.16 -13.37 6.04
C TYR A 185 14.16 -11.86 5.92
N VAL A 186 13.69 -11.17 6.96
CA VAL A 186 13.59 -9.70 7.01
C VAL A 186 14.25 -9.19 8.27
N MET A 187 15.13 -8.20 8.14
CA MET A 187 15.70 -7.48 9.26
C MET A 187 15.58 -5.96 9.06
N GLN A 188 15.37 -5.24 10.15
CA GLN A 188 15.30 -3.78 10.12
C GLN A 188 16.72 -3.20 10.18
N GLU A 189 17.08 -2.35 9.20
CA GLU A 189 18.38 -1.69 9.12
C GLU A 189 18.40 -0.23 9.58
N SER A 190 17.24 0.43 9.54
CA SER A 190 17.13 1.85 9.90
C SER A 190 15.85 2.15 10.67
N GLU A 191 15.77 3.37 11.20
CA GLU A 191 14.58 3.83 11.92
C GLU A 191 13.35 3.87 11.00
N LEU A 192 12.21 3.40 11.54
CA LEU A 192 10.94 3.41 10.83
C LEU A 192 10.45 4.83 10.59
N ARG A 193 9.82 5.04 9.44
CA ARG A 193 9.23 6.32 9.05
C ARG A 193 7.79 6.43 9.52
N GLN A 194 7.32 7.65 9.63
CA GLN A 194 5.91 7.92 9.82
C GLN A 194 5.26 8.23 8.48
N ALA A 195 4.14 7.61 8.20
CA ALA A 195 3.32 7.97 7.06
C ALA A 195 2.83 9.42 7.17
N PRO A 196 2.69 10.16 6.06
CA PRO A 196 2.21 11.53 6.10
C PRO A 196 0.92 11.67 6.93
N PRO A 197 0.81 12.63 7.86
CA PRO A 197 -0.35 12.78 8.74
C PRO A 197 -1.64 13.20 8.02
N SER A 198 -1.51 13.61 6.75
CA SER A 198 -2.66 13.93 5.88
C SER A 198 -3.30 12.72 5.23
N LEU A 199 -2.63 11.56 5.24
CA LEU A 199 -3.17 10.33 4.66
C LEU A 199 -4.42 9.88 5.43
N GLY A 200 -5.37 9.34 4.66
CA GLY A 200 -6.59 8.81 5.23
C GLY A 200 -7.51 9.89 5.80
N ARG A 201 -7.42 11.12 5.34
CA ARG A 201 -8.40 12.16 5.70
C ARG A 201 -9.44 12.29 4.59
N PRO A 202 -10.74 12.37 4.94
CA PRO A 202 -11.75 12.65 3.94
C PRO A 202 -11.44 13.99 3.26
N PRO A 203 -11.55 14.09 1.94
CA PRO A 203 -11.39 15.36 1.25
C PRO A 203 -12.49 16.31 1.75
N ARG A 204 -12.11 17.55 2.06
CA ARG A 204 -13.08 18.59 2.52
C ARG A 204 -14.18 18.85 1.50
N LYS A 205 -13.86 18.71 0.23
CA LYS A 205 -14.76 18.66 -0.91
C LYS A 205 -14.17 17.64 -1.90
N PRO A 206 -14.87 16.55 -2.21
CA PRO A 206 -14.44 15.69 -3.29
C PRO A 206 -14.43 16.51 -4.59
N PRO A 207 -13.46 16.28 -5.48
CA PRO A 207 -13.49 16.89 -6.81
C PRO A 207 -14.79 16.45 -7.52
N TYR A 208 -15.37 17.29 -8.34
CA TYR A 208 -16.54 16.87 -9.13
C TYR A 208 -16.15 15.96 -10.29
N MET A 209 -14.87 15.94 -10.66
CA MET A 209 -14.31 15.14 -11.73
C MET A 209 -12.82 14.92 -11.55
N ILE A 210 -12.32 13.77 -11.96
CA ILE A 210 -10.90 13.43 -12.01
C ILE A 210 -10.57 13.02 -13.43
N TYR A 211 -9.59 13.67 -14.04
CA TYR A 211 -9.04 13.30 -15.34
C TYR A 211 -7.74 12.52 -15.16
N PHE A 212 -7.63 11.43 -15.91
CA PHE A 212 -6.40 10.67 -16.07
C PHE A 212 -5.81 11.05 -17.43
N LEU A 213 -4.76 11.86 -17.38
CA LEU A 213 -4.17 12.49 -18.55
C LEU A 213 -2.82 11.86 -18.84
N CYS A 214 -2.52 11.60 -20.10
CA CYS A 214 -1.22 11.10 -20.54
C CYS A 214 -0.76 11.76 -21.85
N VAL A 215 0.54 11.69 -22.10
CA VAL A 215 1.18 12.03 -23.38
C VAL A 215 1.65 10.78 -24.11
N SER A 216 2.05 9.78 -23.31
CA SER A 216 2.48 8.46 -23.79
C SER A 216 2.12 7.42 -22.73
N ASP A 217 2.20 6.15 -23.09
CA ASP A 217 1.91 5.01 -22.18
C ASP A 217 2.82 4.95 -20.92
N VAL A 218 3.78 5.86 -20.82
CA VAL A 218 4.77 5.91 -19.73
C VAL A 218 4.53 7.08 -18.76
N ARG A 219 3.79 8.12 -19.19
CA ARG A 219 3.57 9.33 -18.38
C ARG A 219 2.07 9.58 -18.25
N ALA A 220 1.54 9.35 -17.07
CA ALA A 220 0.16 9.65 -16.73
C ALA A 220 0.09 10.52 -15.47
N VAL A 221 -0.81 11.47 -15.44
CA VAL A 221 -1.06 12.40 -14.33
C VAL A 221 -2.55 12.48 -14.04
N LYS A 222 -2.91 12.57 -12.77
CA LYS A 222 -4.29 12.84 -12.33
C LYS A 222 -4.53 14.33 -12.20
N LEU A 223 -5.58 14.84 -12.82
CA LEU A 223 -6.06 16.21 -12.65
C LEU A 223 -7.40 16.21 -11.94
N TYR A 224 -7.48 16.84 -10.79
CA TYR A 224 -8.69 16.99 -9.98
C TYR A 224 -9.39 18.30 -10.32
N LEU A 225 -10.65 18.24 -10.76
CA LEU A 225 -11.44 19.42 -11.14
C LEU A 225 -12.51 19.75 -10.07
N PRO A 226 -12.78 21.03 -9.82
CA PRO A 226 -12.16 22.21 -10.44
C PRO A 226 -10.72 22.43 -9.95
N ALA A 227 -9.83 22.78 -10.85
CA ALA A 227 -8.44 23.09 -10.56
C ALA A 227 -8.17 24.60 -10.64
N LYS A 228 -7.22 25.10 -9.86
CA LYS A 228 -6.69 26.44 -10.04
C LYS A 228 -5.70 26.45 -11.21
N GLN A 229 -5.49 27.64 -11.84
CA GLN A 229 -4.55 27.77 -12.96
C GLN A 229 -3.19 27.13 -12.65
N ALA A 230 -2.62 27.36 -11.46
CA ALA A 230 -1.36 26.77 -11.07
C ALA A 230 -1.39 25.21 -11.04
N GLY A 231 -2.56 24.61 -10.83
CA GLY A 231 -2.73 23.15 -10.90
C GLY A 231 -2.77 22.65 -12.35
N LEU A 232 -3.38 23.42 -13.24
CA LEU A 232 -3.39 23.15 -14.68
C LEU A 232 -1.98 23.24 -15.26
N ASP A 233 -1.25 24.33 -14.92
CA ASP A 233 0.14 24.53 -15.34
C ASP A 233 1.05 23.40 -14.82
N ALA A 234 0.89 22.99 -13.56
CA ALA A 234 1.66 21.89 -12.98
C ALA A 234 1.44 20.54 -13.68
N VAL A 235 0.25 20.30 -14.26
CA VAL A 235 -0.01 19.09 -15.05
C VAL A 235 0.77 19.13 -16.37
N LEU A 236 0.78 20.24 -17.06
CA LEU A 236 1.57 20.42 -18.30
C LEU A 236 3.07 20.26 -18.02
N ASP A 237 3.57 20.86 -16.94
CA ASP A 237 4.96 20.70 -16.48
C ASP A 237 5.29 19.22 -16.17
N CYS A 238 4.42 18.50 -15.46
CA CYS A 238 4.62 17.09 -15.14
C CYS A 238 4.62 16.18 -16.39
N LEU A 239 3.81 16.54 -17.39
CA LEU A 239 3.75 15.83 -18.67
C LEU A 239 4.86 16.27 -19.65
N GLU A 240 5.61 17.33 -19.31
CA GLU A 240 6.65 17.96 -20.15
C GLU A 240 6.11 18.40 -21.51
N VAL A 241 4.94 19.05 -21.51
CA VAL A 241 4.30 19.62 -22.69
C VAL A 241 3.91 21.09 -22.46
N ASP A 242 3.90 21.87 -23.53
CA ASP A 242 3.58 23.31 -23.45
C ASP A 242 2.08 23.60 -23.66
N ILE A 243 1.36 22.67 -24.29
CA ILE A 243 -0.03 22.90 -24.71
C ILE A 243 -0.92 21.67 -24.46
N TRP A 244 -2.18 21.92 -24.14
CA TRP A 244 -3.17 20.87 -23.85
C TRP A 244 -3.49 19.96 -25.05
N GLN A 245 -3.28 20.40 -26.27
CA GLN A 245 -3.51 19.63 -27.49
C GLN A 245 -2.59 18.41 -27.63
N GLU A 246 -1.49 18.39 -26.89
CA GLU A 246 -0.57 17.25 -26.84
C GLU A 246 -0.95 16.22 -25.78
N VAL A 247 -1.88 16.58 -24.89
CA VAL A 247 -2.34 15.72 -23.79
C VAL A 247 -3.53 14.88 -24.24
N ARG A 248 -3.49 13.59 -23.96
CA ARG A 248 -4.63 12.67 -24.19
C ARG A 248 -5.36 12.42 -22.88
N LEU A 249 -6.67 12.41 -22.93
CA LEU A 249 -7.52 11.92 -21.85
C LEU A 249 -7.64 10.40 -21.98
N GLU A 250 -7.12 9.66 -21.02
CA GLU A 250 -7.27 8.19 -20.98
C GLU A 250 -8.55 7.79 -20.29
N GLU A 251 -8.86 8.41 -19.17
CA GLU A 251 -10.00 8.05 -18.32
C GLU A 251 -10.55 9.29 -17.61
N CYS A 252 -11.85 9.29 -17.34
CA CYS A 252 -12.54 10.31 -16.58
C CYS A 252 -13.40 9.63 -15.50
N ASP A 253 -13.13 9.96 -14.23
CA ASP A 253 -13.97 9.59 -13.11
C ASP A 253 -14.76 10.81 -12.66
N ALA A 254 -16.09 10.69 -12.59
CA ALA A 254 -16.99 11.79 -12.25
C ALA A 254 -18.22 11.28 -11.50
N ALA A 255 -18.80 12.15 -10.67
CA ALA A 255 -20.05 11.87 -9.97
C ALA A 255 -21.22 11.50 -10.89
N MET A 256 -21.17 11.95 -12.15
CA MET A 256 -22.11 11.56 -13.21
C MET A 256 -21.34 10.84 -14.32
N PRO A 257 -21.41 9.51 -14.43
CA PRO A 257 -20.68 8.74 -15.43
C PRO A 257 -20.91 9.18 -16.87
N GLU A 258 -22.04 9.82 -17.16
CA GLU A 258 -22.35 10.30 -18.50
C GLU A 258 -21.57 11.57 -18.91
N MET A 259 -20.93 12.24 -17.98
CA MET A 259 -20.13 13.44 -18.27
C MET A 259 -18.90 13.14 -19.13
N TRP A 260 -18.39 11.93 -19.13
CA TRP A 260 -17.27 11.54 -20.00
C TRP A 260 -17.58 11.73 -21.49
N ARG A 261 -18.87 11.65 -21.89
CA ARG A 261 -19.31 11.89 -23.28
C ARG A 261 -19.10 13.33 -23.75
N PHE A 262 -19.01 14.27 -22.81
CA PHE A 262 -18.74 15.68 -23.11
C PHE A 262 -17.24 15.96 -23.17
N THR A 263 -16.40 15.09 -22.67
CA THR A 263 -14.95 15.27 -22.60
C THR A 263 -14.26 15.03 -23.95
N ASP A 264 -14.79 14.15 -24.80
CA ASP A 264 -14.29 13.95 -26.18
C ASP A 264 -14.44 15.22 -27.05
N MET A 265 -15.35 16.12 -26.70
CA MET A 265 -15.56 17.39 -27.40
C MET A 265 -14.76 18.55 -26.80
N ALA A 266 -14.09 18.31 -25.67
CA ALA A 266 -13.55 19.38 -24.82
C ALA A 266 -12.05 19.58 -24.93
N TYR A 267 -11.36 18.89 -25.82
CA TYR A 267 -9.92 19.05 -26.02
C TYR A 267 -9.51 20.48 -26.38
N ASP A 268 -10.41 21.23 -26.97
CA ASP A 268 -10.20 22.67 -27.31
C ASP A 268 -10.60 23.62 -26.15
N GLY A 269 -11.05 23.09 -25.02
CA GLY A 269 -11.69 23.90 -23.99
C GLY A 269 -11.45 23.46 -22.55
N MET A 270 -10.23 23.05 -22.16
CA MET A 270 -9.94 22.73 -20.75
C MET A 270 -10.31 23.88 -19.82
N GLU A 271 -10.22 25.13 -20.27
CA GLU A 271 -10.69 26.32 -19.56
C GLU A 271 -12.20 26.36 -19.37
N GLN A 272 -12.98 25.69 -20.22
CA GLN A 272 -14.45 25.65 -20.14
C GLN A 272 -14.96 24.52 -19.26
N ILE A 273 -14.17 23.48 -19.05
CA ILE A 273 -14.54 22.33 -18.21
C ILE A 273 -14.17 22.59 -16.76
N ASN A 274 -13.12 23.34 -16.53
CA ASN A 274 -12.67 23.76 -15.23
C ASN A 274 -13.60 24.87 -14.68
#